data_8fd1d76cf61eb221c1441bc423f2cc64
#
_entry.id   8fd1d76cf61eb221c1441bc423f2cc64
#
_cell.length_a   1.000
_cell.length_b   1.000
_cell.length_c   1.000
_cell.angle_alpha   90.00
_cell.angle_beta   90.00
_cell.angle_gamma   90.00
#
_symmetry.space_group_name_H-M   'P 1'
#
loop_
_entity.id
_entity.type
_entity.pdbx_description
1 polymer ?
#
loop_
_entity_poly.entity_id
_entity_poly.type
_entity_poly.pdbx_seq_one_letter_code
_entity_poly.pdbx_strand_id
1 'polypeptide(L)'
;AETVTEKDTPSLSVAENGVIKDGNSYKITLTGTDLADWWKNVKKVQVDEGTAADISKVIGETAFTLSGLESNHEYTLTFTADGYKNATVKVKTPEKKSDNTDTEVKLPTTAPTVKSTSTYSSKYILDFSNNKAWVQKITSIKLGGSACKPVTSADDVSSDKYYLDTENGYIYMYLSMYAEKKLVIAADGCDKLVLTAVPGSGWSAPTITYVGTVSAE
;
A
#
# COMPACT_ATOMS: atom_id res chain seq x y z
N ALA A 1 11.74 33.86 48.22
CA ALA A 1 11.57 32.98 47.06
C ALA A 1 10.10 33.09 46.62
N GLU A 2 9.84 33.65 45.46
CA GLU A 2 8.51 33.67 44.88
C GLU A 2 8.13 32.20 44.54
N THR A 3 7.07 31.71 45.16
CA THR A 3 6.44 30.45 44.81
C THR A 3 5.73 30.64 43.48
N VAL A 4 6.37 30.21 42.40
CA VAL A 4 5.73 30.17 41.08
C VAL A 4 4.60 29.12 41.16
N THR A 5 3.35 29.59 41.24
CA THR A 5 2.18 28.69 41.22
C THR A 5 2.00 28.19 39.80
N GLU A 6 2.26 26.91 39.56
CA GLU A 6 2.00 26.28 38.28
C GLU A 6 0.51 26.28 37.95
N LYS A 7 0.17 26.60 36.71
CA LYS A 7 -1.20 26.57 36.20
C LYS A 7 -1.67 25.10 36.05
N ASP A 8 -2.96 24.89 36.20
CA ASP A 8 -3.56 23.60 35.92
C ASP A 8 -3.44 23.26 34.43
N THR A 9 -3.36 21.97 34.13
CA THR A 9 -3.27 21.47 32.76
C THR A 9 -4.62 21.50 32.07
N PRO A 10 -4.68 21.74 30.78
CA PRO A 10 -5.92 21.59 30.00
C PRO A 10 -6.39 20.13 30.00
N SER A 11 -7.66 19.92 29.76
CA SER A 11 -8.18 18.58 29.45
C SER A 11 -7.66 18.13 28.10
N LEU A 12 -6.92 17.02 28.06
CA LEU A 12 -6.28 16.48 26.86
C LEU A 12 -6.94 15.19 26.40
N SER A 13 -7.14 15.07 25.10
CA SER A 13 -7.44 13.80 24.44
C SER A 13 -6.75 13.75 23.06
N VAL A 14 -6.66 12.56 22.49
CA VAL A 14 -6.23 12.40 21.09
C VAL A 14 -7.43 12.67 20.19
N ALA A 15 -7.24 13.44 19.13
CA ALA A 15 -8.30 13.70 18.16
C ALA A 15 -8.78 12.40 17.51
N GLU A 16 -10.04 12.37 17.08
CA GLU A 16 -10.56 11.24 16.30
C GLU A 16 -9.69 11.05 15.04
N ASN A 17 -9.24 9.81 14.79
CA ASN A 17 -8.24 9.49 13.77
C ASN A 17 -6.94 10.32 13.87
N GLY A 18 -6.62 10.84 15.05
CA GLY A 18 -5.49 11.73 15.28
C GLY A 18 -4.13 11.04 15.40
N VAL A 19 -4.03 9.72 15.27
CA VAL A 19 -2.76 8.97 15.28
C VAL A 19 -2.53 8.39 13.88
N ILE A 20 -1.65 9.02 13.13
CA ILE A 20 -1.36 8.67 11.73
C ILE A 20 0.08 8.23 11.62
N LYS A 21 0.33 7.06 11.03
CA LYS A 21 1.67 6.59 10.75
C LYS A 21 2.26 7.38 9.58
N ASP A 22 3.46 7.91 9.76
CA ASP A 22 4.23 8.64 8.75
C ASP A 22 5.67 8.08 8.71
N GLY A 23 5.93 7.22 7.76
CA GLY A 23 7.18 6.46 7.67
C GLY A 23 7.46 5.64 8.95
N ASN A 24 8.58 5.93 9.62
CA ASN A 24 8.98 5.30 10.88
C ASN A 24 8.47 6.04 12.14
N SER A 25 7.63 7.06 11.96
CA SER A 25 7.08 7.90 13.02
C SER A 25 5.57 7.85 13.03
N TYR A 26 4.97 8.39 14.09
CA TYR A 26 3.55 8.66 14.17
C TYR A 26 3.31 10.15 14.38
N LYS A 27 2.46 10.75 13.55
CA LYS A 27 1.88 12.07 13.79
C LYS A 27 0.72 11.90 14.76
N ILE A 28 0.76 12.60 15.89
CA ILE A 28 -0.27 12.56 16.94
C ILE A 28 -0.89 13.95 17.05
N THR A 29 -2.19 14.03 16.85
CA THR A 29 -2.97 15.27 16.98
C THR A 29 -3.75 15.26 18.28
N LEU A 30 -3.57 16.29 19.08
CA LEU A 30 -4.28 16.48 20.36
C LEU A 30 -5.49 17.37 20.18
N THR A 31 -6.51 17.10 20.99
CA THR A 31 -7.71 17.95 21.13
C THR A 31 -8.04 18.17 22.60
N GLY A 32 -8.80 19.21 22.89
CA GLY A 32 -9.21 19.58 24.24
C GLY A 32 -9.60 21.04 24.34
N THR A 33 -9.89 21.50 25.55
CA THR A 33 -10.21 22.89 25.85
C THR A 33 -8.94 23.65 26.25
N ASP A 34 -8.84 24.92 25.84
CA ASP A 34 -7.76 25.85 26.21
C ASP A 34 -6.33 25.37 25.89
N LEU A 35 -6.19 24.57 24.82
CA LEU A 35 -4.91 23.99 24.42
C LEU A 35 -3.90 25.01 23.88
N ALA A 36 -4.34 26.09 23.24
CA ALA A 36 -3.47 26.95 22.42
C ALA A 36 -2.31 27.57 23.22
N ASP A 37 -2.59 28.10 24.41
CA ASP A 37 -1.55 28.71 25.25
C ASP A 37 -0.69 27.67 25.95
N TRP A 38 -1.28 26.59 26.43
CA TRP A 38 -0.53 25.47 26.97
C TRP A 38 0.41 24.87 25.92
N TRP A 39 -0.09 24.61 24.71
CA TRP A 39 0.68 24.00 23.62
C TRP A 39 1.92 24.81 23.22
N LYS A 40 1.84 26.14 23.25
CA LYS A 40 3.00 27.01 23.01
C LYS A 40 4.12 26.74 24.01
N ASN A 41 3.78 26.43 25.26
CA ASN A 41 4.70 26.23 26.37
C ASN A 41 5.17 24.77 26.53
N VAL A 42 4.58 23.80 25.82
CA VAL A 42 5.05 22.41 25.84
C VAL A 42 6.43 22.31 25.24
N LYS A 43 7.36 21.71 25.99
CA LYS A 43 8.77 21.54 25.62
C LYS A 43 9.14 20.09 25.39
N LYS A 44 8.64 19.20 26.24
CA LYS A 44 9.04 17.80 26.27
C LYS A 44 7.84 16.87 26.31
N VAL A 45 8.06 15.67 25.78
CA VAL A 45 7.16 14.54 25.90
C VAL A 45 7.93 13.33 26.42
N GLN A 46 7.33 12.61 27.32
CA GLN A 46 7.82 11.33 27.85
C GLN A 46 6.83 10.25 27.43
N VAL A 47 7.35 9.14 26.94
CA VAL A 47 6.55 7.96 26.58
C VAL A 47 6.68 6.94 27.71
N ASP A 48 5.56 6.59 28.33
CA ASP A 48 5.47 5.72 29.50
C ASP A 48 6.45 6.16 30.60
N GLU A 49 7.29 5.25 31.09
CA GLU A 49 8.33 5.52 32.09
C GLU A 49 9.69 5.85 31.45
N GLY A 50 9.73 6.10 30.13
CA GLY A 50 10.95 6.41 29.40
C GLY A 50 11.56 7.78 29.73
N THR A 51 12.61 8.16 29.04
CA THR A 51 13.25 9.47 29.18
C THR A 51 12.47 10.54 28.44
N ALA A 52 12.19 11.68 29.08
CA ALA A 52 11.55 12.83 28.46
C ALA A 52 12.45 13.43 27.36
N ALA A 53 11.93 13.53 26.14
CA ALA A 53 12.61 14.10 24.98
C ALA A 53 11.96 15.40 24.53
N ASP A 54 12.69 16.22 23.79
CA ASP A 54 12.16 17.44 23.18
C ASP A 54 11.05 17.09 22.17
N ILE A 55 9.95 17.82 22.22
CA ILE A 55 8.79 17.56 21.38
C ILE A 55 8.99 18.11 19.96
N SER A 56 8.77 17.27 18.95
CA SER A 56 8.76 17.65 17.53
C SER A 56 7.36 18.11 17.10
N LYS A 57 7.05 19.40 17.29
CA LYS A 57 5.75 20.00 16.96
C LYS A 57 5.55 20.13 15.45
N VAL A 58 4.34 19.89 14.97
CA VAL A 58 3.92 20.21 13.61
C VAL A 58 3.53 21.69 13.56
N ILE A 59 4.07 22.43 12.59
CA ILE A 59 3.83 23.87 12.46
C ILE A 59 2.36 24.15 12.15
N GLY A 60 1.75 25.04 12.94
CA GLY A 60 0.37 25.46 12.73
C GLY A 60 -0.70 24.49 13.26
N GLU A 61 -0.29 23.42 13.91
CA GLU A 61 -1.20 22.40 14.44
C GLU A 61 -0.93 22.09 15.92
N THR A 62 -1.92 21.61 16.63
CA THR A 62 -1.75 21.00 17.96
C THR A 62 -1.40 19.52 17.78
N ALA A 63 -0.29 19.28 17.06
CA ALA A 63 0.19 17.96 16.68
C ALA A 63 1.71 17.88 16.78
N PHE A 64 2.21 16.67 16.93
CA PHE A 64 3.65 16.39 17.01
C PHE A 64 3.96 15.00 16.43
N THR A 65 5.23 14.74 16.20
CA THR A 65 5.70 13.44 15.70
C THR A 65 6.50 12.71 16.77
N LEU A 66 6.27 11.41 16.89
CA LEU A 66 7.05 10.48 17.71
C LEU A 66 7.53 9.30 16.86
N SER A 67 8.79 8.94 17.02
CA SER A 67 9.39 7.74 16.43
C SER A 67 9.60 6.65 17.46
N GLY A 68 9.80 5.41 16.99
CA GLY A 68 10.10 4.27 17.86
C GLY A 68 8.90 3.67 18.59
N LEU A 69 7.67 4.09 18.27
CA LEU A 69 6.46 3.48 18.80
C LEU A 69 6.12 2.20 18.03
N GLU A 70 5.71 1.16 18.75
CA GLU A 70 5.16 -0.06 18.17
C GLU A 70 3.72 0.15 17.70
N SER A 71 3.29 -0.63 16.72
CA SER A 71 1.90 -0.62 16.23
C SER A 71 0.99 -1.40 17.18
N ASN A 72 -0.29 -1.07 17.21
CA ASN A 72 -1.31 -1.69 18.06
C ASN A 72 -0.95 -1.73 19.56
N HIS A 73 -0.30 -0.68 20.01
CA HIS A 73 0.13 -0.55 21.42
C HIS A 73 -0.46 0.72 22.04
N GLU A 74 -0.78 0.66 23.32
CA GLU A 74 -1.25 1.82 24.11
C GLU A 74 -0.08 2.39 24.91
N TYR A 75 0.17 3.68 24.76
CA TYR A 75 1.19 4.44 25.45
C TYR A 75 0.57 5.52 26.33
N THR A 76 1.20 5.82 27.44
CA THR A 76 0.89 7.01 28.24
C THR A 76 1.92 8.08 27.91
N LEU A 77 1.48 9.19 27.36
CA LEU A 77 2.33 10.34 27.08
C LEU A 77 2.21 11.37 28.21
N THR A 78 3.35 11.78 28.77
CA THR A 78 3.44 12.84 29.76
C THR A 78 4.12 14.05 29.17
N PHE A 79 3.45 15.18 29.17
CA PHE A 79 3.96 16.45 28.63
C PHE A 79 4.44 17.35 29.75
N THR A 80 5.60 17.98 29.52
CA THR A 80 6.12 19.06 30.36
C THR A 80 6.00 20.39 29.62
N ALA A 81 5.32 21.35 30.25
CA ALA A 81 5.09 22.69 29.72
C ALA A 81 5.50 23.75 30.75
N ASP A 82 6.22 24.78 30.29
CA ASP A 82 6.69 25.86 31.18
C ASP A 82 5.52 26.57 31.85
N GLY A 83 5.54 26.64 33.18
CA GLY A 83 4.51 27.29 33.99
C GLY A 83 3.20 26.48 34.19
N TYR A 84 3.20 25.23 33.80
CA TYR A 84 2.05 24.32 33.94
C TYR A 84 2.45 23.03 34.68
N LYS A 85 1.51 22.40 35.32
CA LYS A 85 1.65 21.03 35.83
C LYS A 85 1.83 20.06 34.65
N ASN A 86 2.41 18.90 34.89
CA ASN A 86 2.53 17.87 33.85
C ASN A 86 1.15 17.38 33.42
N ALA A 87 0.94 17.23 32.13
CA ALA A 87 -0.28 16.71 31.53
C ALA A 87 -0.05 15.30 30.98
N THR A 88 -1.03 14.43 31.10
CA THR A 88 -0.96 13.07 30.58
C THR A 88 -2.10 12.77 29.61
N VAL A 89 -1.82 11.97 28.58
CA VAL A 89 -2.82 11.44 27.66
C VAL A 89 -2.47 10.01 27.26
N LYS A 90 -3.46 9.16 27.10
CA LYS A 90 -3.28 7.83 26.55
C LYS A 90 -3.42 7.88 25.02
N VAL A 91 -2.49 7.25 24.34
CA VAL A 91 -2.42 7.17 22.87
C VAL A 91 -2.35 5.72 22.48
N LYS A 92 -3.30 5.25 21.68
CA LYS A 92 -3.24 3.94 21.06
C LYS A 92 -2.74 4.12 19.61
N THR A 93 -1.59 3.54 19.31
CA THR A 93 -1.12 3.48 17.92
C THR A 93 -2.04 2.54 17.13
N PRO A 94 -2.37 2.90 15.88
CA PRO A 94 -3.14 2.01 15.03
C PRO A 94 -2.42 0.66 14.89
N GLU A 95 -3.19 -0.37 14.67
CA GLU A 95 -2.61 -1.62 14.24
C GLU A 95 -1.65 -1.30 13.10
N LYS A 96 -0.48 -1.95 13.12
CA LYS A 96 0.29 -2.00 11.91
C LYS A 96 -0.72 -2.53 10.88
N LYS A 97 -1.32 -1.62 10.09
CA LYS A 97 -1.63 -2.02 8.74
C LYS A 97 -0.30 -2.58 8.32
N SER A 98 -0.20 -3.91 8.28
CA SER A 98 0.87 -4.49 7.52
C SER A 98 0.86 -3.64 6.25
N ASP A 99 2.03 -3.19 5.77
CA ASP A 99 2.24 -2.76 4.40
C ASP A 99 2.14 -3.98 3.44
N ASN A 100 1.50 -5.04 3.90
CA ASN A 100 0.38 -5.62 3.25
C ASN A 100 -0.75 -4.53 3.31
N THR A 101 -0.80 -3.72 2.29
CA THR A 101 -1.82 -4.00 1.30
C THR A 101 -1.70 -5.48 0.96
N ASP A 102 -2.09 -6.32 1.89
CA ASP A 102 -2.93 -7.43 1.59
C ASP A 102 -4.25 -6.78 1.14
N THR A 103 -4.21 -6.16 0.00
CA THR A 103 -5.21 -6.34 -1.00
C THR A 103 -5.13 -7.85 -1.16
N GLU A 104 -6.03 -8.57 -0.45
CA GLU A 104 -6.24 -10.00 -0.58
C GLU A 104 -5.93 -10.28 -2.03
N VAL A 105 -4.84 -11.05 -2.31
CA VAL A 105 -4.33 -11.21 -3.68
C VAL A 105 -5.42 -11.96 -4.39
N LYS A 106 -6.43 -11.21 -4.86
CA LYS A 106 -7.60 -11.76 -5.52
C LYS A 106 -7.18 -12.22 -6.88
N LEU A 107 -7.19 -13.52 -7.03
CA LEU A 107 -7.07 -14.15 -8.34
C LEU A 107 -8.16 -13.57 -9.26
N PRO A 108 -7.82 -13.16 -10.49
CA PRO A 108 -8.83 -12.72 -11.44
C PRO A 108 -9.88 -13.81 -11.67
N THR A 109 -11.15 -13.42 -11.59
CA THR A 109 -12.31 -14.31 -11.85
C THR A 109 -12.95 -14.08 -13.20
N THR A 110 -12.43 -13.11 -13.94
CA THR A 110 -12.86 -12.71 -15.29
C THR A 110 -11.67 -12.58 -16.22
N ALA A 111 -11.93 -12.66 -17.52
CA ALA A 111 -10.91 -12.40 -18.51
C ALA A 111 -10.47 -10.92 -18.48
N PRO A 112 -9.17 -10.63 -18.74
CA PRO A 112 -8.70 -9.26 -18.90
C PRO A 112 -9.22 -8.65 -20.19
N THR A 113 -9.30 -7.34 -20.23
CA THR A 113 -9.44 -6.61 -21.52
C THR A 113 -8.13 -6.66 -22.27
N VAL A 114 -8.19 -6.83 -23.61
CA VAL A 114 -7.03 -6.82 -24.48
C VAL A 114 -6.93 -5.47 -25.16
N LYS A 115 -5.78 -4.81 -25.02
CA LYS A 115 -5.48 -3.54 -25.69
C LYS A 115 -4.35 -3.74 -26.70
N SER A 116 -4.50 -3.20 -27.92
CA SER A 116 -3.43 -3.18 -28.91
C SER A 116 -2.36 -2.15 -28.52
N THR A 117 -1.08 -2.48 -28.70
CA THR A 117 0.01 -1.52 -28.49
C THR A 117 0.23 -0.62 -29.70
N SER A 118 -0.07 -1.12 -30.88
CA SER A 118 -0.02 -0.36 -32.15
C SER A 118 -0.80 -1.08 -33.25
N THR A 119 -1.10 -0.38 -34.32
CA THR A 119 -1.67 -0.98 -35.54
C THR A 119 -0.67 -2.00 -36.15
N TYR A 120 -1.14 -3.16 -36.51
CA TYR A 120 -0.34 -4.26 -37.10
C TYR A 120 0.70 -4.92 -36.17
N SER A 121 0.58 -4.75 -34.87
CA SER A 121 1.43 -5.43 -33.89
C SER A 121 0.73 -6.64 -33.31
N SER A 122 1.48 -7.75 -33.15
CA SER A 122 1.03 -8.91 -32.37
C SER A 122 1.37 -8.76 -30.87
N LYS A 123 1.87 -7.61 -30.44
CA LYS A 123 2.11 -7.24 -29.05
C LYS A 123 0.83 -6.61 -28.45
N TYR A 124 0.34 -7.17 -27.38
CA TYR A 124 -0.89 -6.76 -26.73
C TYR A 124 -0.66 -6.53 -25.24
N ILE A 125 -1.55 -5.74 -24.67
CA ILE A 125 -1.62 -5.50 -23.23
C ILE A 125 -2.85 -6.26 -22.70
N LEU A 126 -2.63 -7.16 -21.76
CA LEU A 126 -3.68 -7.75 -20.95
C LEU A 126 -3.90 -6.87 -19.72
N ASP A 127 -5.06 -6.26 -19.62
CA ASP A 127 -5.41 -5.31 -18.56
C ASP A 127 -6.00 -6.04 -17.35
N PHE A 128 -5.18 -6.19 -16.31
CA PHE A 128 -5.54 -6.68 -14.99
C PHE A 128 -5.50 -5.56 -13.95
N SER A 129 -5.77 -4.32 -14.33
CA SER A 129 -5.68 -3.16 -13.42
C SER A 129 -6.55 -3.29 -12.16
N ASN A 130 -7.60 -4.08 -12.20
CA ASN A 130 -8.42 -4.42 -11.05
C ASN A 130 -7.78 -5.48 -10.11
N ASN A 131 -6.68 -6.11 -10.54
CA ASN A 131 -5.98 -7.17 -9.82
C ASN A 131 -4.47 -6.88 -9.72
N LYS A 132 -4.08 -5.62 -9.51
CA LYS A 132 -2.66 -5.20 -9.46
C LYS A 132 -1.83 -6.00 -8.47
N ALA A 133 -2.35 -6.25 -7.28
CA ALA A 133 -1.65 -7.03 -6.25
C ALA A 133 -1.34 -8.46 -6.73
N TRP A 134 -2.22 -9.06 -7.52
CA TRP A 134 -1.99 -10.37 -8.14
C TRP A 134 -0.93 -10.28 -9.24
N VAL A 135 -0.96 -9.24 -10.09
CA VAL A 135 0.06 -9.03 -11.14
C VAL A 135 1.46 -8.93 -10.53
N GLN A 136 1.60 -8.28 -9.37
CA GLN A 136 2.88 -8.17 -8.63
C GLN A 136 3.41 -9.52 -8.13
N LYS A 137 2.55 -10.52 -8.00
CA LYS A 137 2.89 -11.88 -7.52
C LYS A 137 3.15 -12.87 -8.66
N ILE A 138 3.00 -12.45 -9.91
CA ILE A 138 3.22 -13.35 -11.06
C ILE A 138 4.67 -13.86 -11.08
N THR A 139 4.80 -15.17 -11.11
CA THR A 139 6.10 -15.87 -11.14
C THR A 139 6.39 -16.50 -12.49
N SER A 140 5.37 -16.89 -13.23
CA SER A 140 5.56 -17.47 -14.56
C SER A 140 4.32 -17.35 -15.46
N ILE A 141 4.57 -17.30 -16.76
CA ILE A 141 3.54 -17.33 -17.80
C ILE A 141 3.90 -18.41 -18.83
N LYS A 142 2.92 -19.24 -19.18
CA LYS A 142 3.02 -20.24 -20.27
C LYS A 142 1.99 -19.93 -21.34
N LEU A 143 2.40 -19.93 -22.59
CA LEU A 143 1.52 -19.75 -23.75
C LEU A 143 1.63 -20.96 -24.69
N GLY A 144 0.50 -21.63 -24.94
CA GLY A 144 0.47 -22.86 -25.75
C GLY A 144 1.36 -23.98 -25.19
N GLY A 145 1.51 -24.04 -23.86
CA GLY A 145 2.36 -25.02 -23.18
C GLY A 145 3.83 -24.62 -23.01
N SER A 146 4.32 -23.63 -23.76
CA SER A 146 5.71 -23.13 -23.69
C SER A 146 5.85 -22.02 -22.65
N ALA A 147 6.92 -22.07 -21.87
CA ALA A 147 7.22 -21.02 -20.90
C ALA A 147 7.68 -19.73 -21.62
N CYS A 148 7.09 -18.61 -21.25
CA CYS A 148 7.54 -17.29 -21.67
C CYS A 148 8.60 -16.76 -20.69
N LYS A 149 9.51 -15.93 -21.20
CA LYS A 149 10.60 -15.31 -20.43
C LYS A 149 10.22 -13.89 -20.00
N PRO A 150 10.41 -13.52 -18.74
CA PRO A 150 10.21 -12.15 -18.33
C PRO A 150 11.28 -11.23 -18.92
N VAL A 151 10.89 -9.99 -19.25
CA VAL A 151 11.78 -8.90 -19.65
C VAL A 151 11.53 -7.67 -18.79
N THR A 152 12.45 -6.71 -18.82
CA THR A 152 12.40 -5.51 -17.95
C THR A 152 11.77 -4.29 -18.63
N SER A 153 11.46 -4.39 -19.92
CA SER A 153 10.84 -3.31 -20.70
C SER A 153 9.77 -3.85 -21.63
N ALA A 154 8.70 -3.08 -21.84
CA ALA A 154 7.66 -3.39 -22.81
C ALA A 154 8.20 -3.45 -24.25
N ASP A 155 9.29 -2.74 -24.56
CA ASP A 155 9.90 -2.73 -25.89
C ASP A 155 10.57 -4.06 -26.23
N ASP A 156 11.07 -4.79 -25.22
CA ASP A 156 11.75 -6.07 -25.37
C ASP A 156 10.81 -7.28 -25.53
N VAL A 157 9.49 -7.05 -25.47
CA VAL A 157 8.49 -8.12 -25.60
C VAL A 157 8.47 -8.65 -27.04
N SER A 158 8.60 -9.96 -27.16
CA SER A 158 8.55 -10.72 -28.41
C SER A 158 7.77 -12.04 -28.24
N SER A 159 7.79 -12.93 -29.21
CA SER A 159 6.92 -14.10 -29.28
C SER A 159 6.96 -15.05 -28.08
N ASP A 160 8.08 -15.08 -27.34
CA ASP A 160 8.29 -15.93 -26.15
C ASP A 160 8.60 -15.13 -24.90
N LYS A 161 8.27 -13.83 -24.89
CA LYS A 161 8.61 -12.92 -23.79
C LYS A 161 7.39 -12.14 -23.31
N TYR A 162 7.43 -11.74 -22.04
CA TYR A 162 6.42 -10.87 -21.44
C TYR A 162 7.06 -9.82 -20.52
N TYR A 163 6.38 -8.70 -20.36
CA TYR A 163 6.73 -7.65 -19.41
C TYR A 163 5.56 -7.42 -18.44
N LEU A 164 5.87 -7.28 -17.15
CA LEU A 164 4.89 -6.95 -16.12
C LEU A 164 5.01 -5.48 -15.75
N ASP A 165 4.00 -4.71 -16.08
CA ASP A 165 3.81 -3.36 -15.54
C ASP A 165 2.99 -3.48 -14.24
N THR A 166 3.69 -3.65 -13.14
CA THR A 166 3.09 -3.89 -11.82
C THR A 166 2.41 -2.65 -11.24
N GLU A 167 2.78 -1.45 -11.71
CA GLU A 167 2.17 -0.19 -11.28
C GLU A 167 0.76 -0.03 -11.86
N ASN A 168 0.59 -0.39 -13.13
CA ASN A 168 -0.70 -0.29 -13.83
C ASN A 168 -1.52 -1.59 -13.79
N GLY A 169 -0.89 -2.72 -13.43
CA GLY A 169 -1.54 -4.04 -13.45
C GLY A 169 -1.67 -4.60 -14.86
N TYR A 170 -0.69 -4.35 -15.73
CA TYR A 170 -0.70 -4.78 -17.12
C TYR A 170 0.33 -5.88 -17.39
N ILE A 171 -0.04 -6.79 -18.29
CA ILE A 171 0.89 -7.78 -18.84
C ILE A 171 1.04 -7.49 -20.33
N TYR A 172 2.24 -7.13 -20.76
CA TYR A 172 2.59 -6.99 -22.16
C TYR A 172 3.08 -8.33 -22.67
N MET A 173 2.48 -8.85 -23.72
CA MET A 173 2.90 -10.11 -24.30
C MET A 173 2.56 -10.20 -25.79
N TYR A 174 3.19 -11.15 -26.45
CA TYR A 174 2.94 -11.46 -27.83
C TYR A 174 1.86 -12.53 -27.95
N LEU A 175 0.76 -12.26 -28.65
CA LEU A 175 -0.34 -13.21 -28.86
C LEU A 175 -0.41 -13.59 -30.35
N SER A 176 -0.59 -14.89 -30.62
CA SER A 176 -0.74 -15.38 -31.95
C SER A 176 -2.01 -14.85 -32.62
N MET A 177 -1.91 -14.42 -33.85
CA MET A 177 -3.05 -14.02 -34.68
C MET A 177 -3.65 -15.18 -35.48
N TYR A 178 -3.05 -16.38 -35.44
CA TYR A 178 -3.38 -17.47 -36.34
C TYR A 178 -3.92 -18.72 -35.64
N ALA A 179 -3.72 -18.88 -34.34
CA ALA A 179 -4.15 -20.07 -33.62
C ALA A 179 -4.55 -19.75 -32.21
N GLU A 180 -5.59 -20.40 -31.75
CA GLU A 180 -5.99 -20.39 -30.34
C GLU A 180 -4.88 -20.98 -29.47
N LYS A 181 -4.58 -20.33 -28.34
CA LYS A 181 -3.57 -20.81 -27.41
C LYS A 181 -4.05 -20.70 -25.96
N LYS A 182 -3.77 -21.76 -25.22
CA LYS A 182 -3.95 -21.78 -23.76
C LYS A 182 -2.91 -20.88 -23.11
N LEU A 183 -3.35 -20.00 -22.23
CA LEU A 183 -2.51 -19.11 -21.43
C LEU A 183 -2.63 -19.52 -19.96
N VAL A 184 -1.53 -19.86 -19.32
CA VAL A 184 -1.49 -20.24 -17.91
C VAL A 184 -0.57 -19.27 -17.16
N ILE A 185 -1.08 -18.60 -16.15
CA ILE A 185 -0.37 -17.62 -15.36
C ILE A 185 -0.30 -18.10 -13.92
N ALA A 186 0.91 -18.27 -13.40
CA ALA A 186 1.15 -18.62 -12.00
C ALA A 186 1.57 -17.36 -11.22
N ALA A 187 1.02 -17.21 -10.02
CA ALA A 187 1.36 -16.17 -9.08
C ALA A 187 1.60 -16.78 -7.69
N ASP A 188 2.54 -16.22 -6.96
CA ASP A 188 2.93 -16.71 -5.64
C ASP A 188 1.74 -16.70 -4.66
N GLY A 189 1.53 -17.83 -3.97
CA GLY A 189 0.44 -18.01 -3.03
C GLY A 189 -0.97 -18.14 -3.63
N CYS A 190 -1.09 -18.25 -4.97
CA CYS A 190 -2.37 -18.34 -5.66
C CYS A 190 -2.46 -19.60 -6.54
N ASP A 191 -3.68 -20.07 -6.80
CA ASP A 191 -3.93 -21.01 -7.88
C ASP A 191 -3.51 -20.42 -9.23
N LYS A 192 -3.16 -21.29 -10.19
CA LYS A 192 -2.78 -20.87 -11.54
C LYS A 192 -4.02 -20.43 -12.31
N LEU A 193 -4.01 -19.22 -12.85
CA LEU A 193 -5.06 -18.72 -13.74
C LEU A 193 -4.94 -19.35 -15.12
N VAL A 194 -6.05 -19.86 -15.63
CA VAL A 194 -6.13 -20.46 -16.95
C VAL A 194 -7.05 -19.65 -17.85
N LEU A 195 -6.51 -19.21 -18.96
CA LEU A 195 -7.20 -18.43 -19.97
C LEU A 195 -6.98 -19.06 -21.36
N THR A 196 -7.82 -18.69 -22.31
CA THR A 196 -7.63 -19.01 -23.71
C THR A 196 -7.53 -17.73 -24.53
N ALA A 197 -6.45 -17.59 -25.31
CA ALA A 197 -6.29 -16.52 -26.28
C ALA A 197 -6.83 -16.99 -27.64
N VAL A 198 -7.88 -16.37 -28.11
CA VAL A 198 -8.56 -16.68 -29.39
C VAL A 198 -8.21 -15.58 -30.38
N PRO A 199 -7.64 -15.93 -31.57
CA PRO A 199 -7.33 -14.95 -32.58
C PRO A 199 -8.55 -14.14 -33.00
N GLY A 200 -8.36 -12.84 -33.23
CA GLY A 200 -9.38 -12.01 -33.84
C GLY A 200 -9.55 -12.30 -35.34
N SER A 201 -10.67 -11.91 -35.94
CA SER A 201 -10.89 -11.98 -37.36
C SER A 201 -10.14 -10.84 -38.06
N GLY A 202 -9.42 -11.15 -39.14
CA GLY A 202 -8.63 -10.17 -39.88
C GLY A 202 -7.54 -9.54 -39.02
N TRP A 203 -7.53 -8.22 -38.90
CA TRP A 203 -6.56 -7.45 -38.11
C TRP A 203 -7.08 -7.09 -36.71
N SER A 204 -8.18 -7.70 -36.27
CA SER A 204 -8.75 -7.44 -34.93
C SER A 204 -7.86 -8.01 -33.82
N ALA A 205 -7.85 -7.37 -32.66
CA ALA A 205 -7.17 -7.88 -31.50
C ALA A 205 -7.71 -9.27 -31.10
N PRO A 206 -6.89 -10.16 -30.54
CA PRO A 206 -7.36 -11.43 -29.99
C PRO A 206 -8.31 -11.18 -28.81
N THR A 207 -9.17 -12.15 -28.56
CA THR A 207 -10.05 -12.17 -27.40
C THR A 207 -9.47 -13.12 -26.36
N ILE A 208 -9.48 -12.72 -25.10
CA ILE A 208 -9.13 -13.61 -23.99
C ILE A 208 -10.41 -14.12 -23.33
N THR A 209 -10.51 -15.43 -23.18
CA THR A 209 -11.61 -16.11 -22.49
C THR A 209 -11.11 -16.68 -21.16
N TYR A 210 -11.85 -16.46 -20.10
CA TYR A 210 -11.60 -17.08 -18.81
C TYR A 210 -12.02 -18.56 -18.85
N VAL A 211 -11.14 -19.46 -18.42
CA VAL A 211 -11.40 -20.91 -18.36
C VAL A 211 -11.59 -21.36 -16.91
N GLY A 212 -10.77 -20.87 -16.00
CA GLY A 212 -10.82 -21.26 -14.59
C GLY A 212 -9.44 -21.20 -13.93
N THR A 213 -9.28 -22.01 -12.90
CA THR A 213 -8.04 -22.11 -12.13
C THR A 213 -7.58 -23.56 -12.01
N VAL A 214 -6.28 -23.74 -11.78
CA VAL A 214 -5.67 -25.03 -11.45
C VAL A 214 -4.82 -24.82 -10.20
N SER A 215 -4.93 -25.76 -9.24
CA SER A 215 -4.18 -25.69 -7.99
C SER A 215 -2.70 -25.41 -8.21
N ALA A 216 -2.13 -24.55 -7.37
CA ALA A 216 -0.70 -24.42 -7.25
C ALA A 216 -0.14 -25.75 -6.72
N GLU A 217 0.77 -26.38 -7.46
CA GLU A 217 1.57 -27.50 -6.96
C GLU A 217 2.73 -26.95 -6.15
#